data_4a86a76c0c87cfec204c1f2477110bb3
#
_entry.id   4a86a76c0c87cfec204c1f2477110bb3
#
_cell.length_a   1.000
_cell.length_b   1.000
_cell.length_c   1.000
_cell.angle_alpha   90.00
_cell.angle_beta   90.00
_cell.angle_gamma   90.00
#
_symmetry.space_group_name_H-M   'P 1'
#
loop_
_entity.id
_entity.type
_entity.pdbx_description
1 polymer ?
#
loop_
_entity_poly.entity_id
_entity_poly.type
_entity_poly.pdbx_seq_one_letter_code
_entity_poly.pdbx_strand_id
1 'polypeptide(L)'
;MEIEYLNLSRPLALQEKKERIIYRSFEFLPAFLSWGTLIGAVGLSYFAPLAAAIFIIIFDIYWLLRISYLSFHQIASFRQMKKNLKIYWLEKLSKIEDKDWQEIYHLIILPLAKEGKEVVRPTCQSLADSDYPKEKMIVVLSVEERAGQVGQDLAKEMGKEFGQKFFRFLVTIHPKNLPNEVMGRGSNIAWAIKAAKGKILERLAIPTEKIIVSLFDIDTRPYPQYFSCLTFHFLTQ
;
A
#
# COMPACT_ATOMS: atom_id res chain seq x y z
N MET A 1 13.59 -11.46 20.42
CA MET A 1 12.83 -10.33 21.01
C MET A 1 11.82 -9.92 19.97
N GLU A 2 10.60 -10.44 20.06
CA GLU A 2 9.52 -10.00 19.17
C GLU A 2 9.30 -8.51 19.40
N ILE A 3 9.23 -7.75 18.32
CA ILE A 3 9.06 -6.31 18.37
C ILE A 3 7.60 -6.04 18.77
N GLU A 4 7.38 -6.02 20.08
CA GLU A 4 6.06 -5.89 20.71
C GLU A 4 5.29 -4.64 20.23
N TYR A 5 6.01 -3.57 19.86
CA TYR A 5 5.40 -2.34 19.33
C TYR A 5 4.83 -2.46 17.90
N LEU A 6 5.17 -3.49 17.12
CA LEU A 6 4.48 -3.74 15.84
C LEU A 6 3.02 -4.17 16.01
N ASN A 7 2.66 -4.59 17.22
CA ASN A 7 1.30 -4.96 17.57
C ASN A 7 0.53 -3.84 18.29
N LEU A 8 1.18 -2.68 18.51
CA LEU A 8 0.60 -1.56 19.24
C LEU A 8 -0.05 -0.58 18.25
N SER A 9 -1.38 -0.54 18.24
CA SER A 9 -2.14 0.38 17.39
C SER A 9 -2.57 1.66 18.11
N ARG A 10 -2.41 1.74 19.44
CA ARG A 10 -2.82 2.89 20.25
C ARG A 10 -1.81 3.17 21.37
N PRO A 11 -1.54 4.46 21.68
CA PRO A 11 -0.63 4.81 22.79
C PRO A 11 -1.08 4.30 24.16
N LEU A 12 -2.37 4.05 24.33
CA LEU A 12 -2.93 3.49 25.57
C LEU A 12 -2.53 2.02 25.82
N ALA A 13 -2.12 1.31 24.77
CA ALA A 13 -1.63 -0.05 24.89
C ALA A 13 -0.16 -0.13 25.37
N LEU A 14 0.58 1.00 25.36
CA LEU A 14 1.91 1.09 25.93
C LEU A 14 1.84 0.98 27.46
N GLN A 15 2.59 0.03 28.02
CA GLN A 15 2.58 -0.22 29.47
C GLN A 15 3.33 0.88 30.22
N GLU A 16 4.46 1.33 29.71
CA GLU A 16 5.28 2.36 30.35
C GLU A 16 4.71 3.77 30.16
N LYS A 17 4.52 4.48 31.28
CA LYS A 17 4.01 5.85 31.28
C LYS A 17 4.92 6.82 30.49
N LYS A 18 6.23 6.64 30.56
CA LYS A 18 7.23 7.47 29.84
C LYS A 18 7.08 7.33 28.35
N GLU A 19 7.04 6.11 27.82
CA GLU A 19 6.84 5.84 26.40
C GLU A 19 5.51 6.37 25.88
N ARG A 20 4.45 6.23 26.67
CA ARG A 20 3.14 6.80 26.35
C ARG A 20 3.18 8.31 26.20
N ILE A 21 3.89 9.02 27.09
CA ILE A 21 4.04 10.48 27.02
C ILE A 21 4.83 10.87 25.76
N ILE A 22 5.94 10.18 25.49
CA ILE A 22 6.75 10.41 24.29
C ILE A 22 5.92 10.22 23.03
N TYR A 23 5.20 9.11 22.92
CA TYR A 23 4.32 8.84 21.78
C TYR A 23 3.28 9.94 21.60
N ARG A 24 2.59 10.34 22.68
CA ARG A 24 1.61 11.43 22.65
C ARG A 24 2.23 12.77 22.25
N SER A 25 3.43 13.06 22.70
CA SER A 25 4.14 14.28 22.30
C SER A 25 4.39 14.31 20.79
N PHE A 26 4.79 13.18 20.19
CA PHE A 26 4.95 13.09 18.74
C PHE A 26 3.63 13.15 17.96
N GLU A 27 2.53 12.66 18.51
CA GLU A 27 1.20 12.81 17.90
C GLU A 27 0.75 14.28 17.85
N PHE A 28 1.02 15.06 18.92
CA PHE A 28 0.66 16.48 18.98
C PHE A 28 1.61 17.39 18.22
N LEU A 29 2.87 16.99 18.04
CA LEU A 29 3.91 17.83 17.48
C LEU A 29 3.56 18.42 16.10
N PRO A 30 3.02 17.66 15.12
CA PRO A 30 2.65 18.22 13.82
C PRO A 30 1.56 19.30 13.93
N ALA A 31 0.55 19.06 14.75
CA ALA A 31 -0.52 20.03 14.96
C ALA A 31 0.00 21.28 15.67
N PHE A 32 0.82 21.11 16.70
CA PHE A 32 1.46 22.21 17.42
C PHE A 32 2.35 23.07 16.50
N LEU A 33 3.18 22.44 15.67
CA LEU A 33 4.04 23.16 14.71
C LEU A 33 3.20 23.90 13.65
N SER A 34 2.15 23.27 13.11
CA SER A 34 1.29 23.89 12.11
C SER A 34 0.56 25.14 12.67
N TRP A 35 -0.11 24.98 13.80
CA TRP A 35 -0.81 26.10 14.44
C TRP A 35 0.17 27.16 14.98
N GLY A 36 1.29 26.73 15.56
CA GLY A 36 2.36 27.63 16.02
C GLY A 36 2.93 28.48 14.89
N THR A 37 3.14 27.89 13.72
CA THR A 37 3.61 28.63 12.53
C THR A 37 2.58 29.64 12.06
N LEU A 38 1.30 29.29 11.98
CA LEU A 38 0.24 30.19 11.55
C LEU A 38 0.06 31.34 12.52
N ILE A 39 -0.07 31.05 13.81
CA ILE A 39 -0.23 32.11 14.86
C ILE A 39 1.04 32.95 14.96
N GLY A 40 2.21 32.31 14.89
CA GLY A 40 3.49 32.99 14.89
C GLY A 40 3.67 33.93 13.71
N ALA A 41 3.26 33.54 12.52
CA ALA A 41 3.31 34.39 11.32
C ALA A 41 2.43 35.63 11.49
N VAL A 42 1.21 35.50 12.04
CA VAL A 42 0.32 36.61 12.33
C VAL A 42 0.94 37.54 13.39
N GLY A 43 1.44 36.96 14.48
CA GLY A 43 2.13 37.74 15.52
C GLY A 43 3.36 38.49 14.99
N LEU A 44 4.19 37.78 14.21
CA LEU A 44 5.39 38.35 13.60
C LEU A 44 5.04 39.51 12.64
N SER A 45 3.95 39.40 11.89
CA SER A 45 3.46 40.47 11.01
C SER A 45 3.13 41.74 11.78
N TYR A 46 2.64 41.61 13.01
CA TYR A 46 2.29 42.76 13.84
C TYR A 46 3.51 43.39 14.55
N PHE A 47 4.37 42.56 15.15
CA PHE A 47 5.49 43.02 15.97
C PHE A 47 6.78 43.30 15.17
N ALA A 48 7.00 42.59 14.06
CA ALA A 48 8.20 42.69 13.24
C ALA A 48 7.88 42.47 11.75
N PRO A 49 7.21 43.43 11.08
CA PRO A 49 6.72 43.20 9.70
C PRO A 49 7.81 42.88 8.68
N LEU A 50 9.01 43.44 8.85
CA LEU A 50 10.16 43.12 7.98
C LEU A 50 10.57 41.65 8.11
N ALA A 51 10.61 41.13 9.33
CA ALA A 51 10.93 39.70 9.56
C ALA A 51 9.84 38.77 9.00
N ALA A 52 8.57 39.17 9.11
CA ALA A 52 7.45 38.49 8.51
C ALA A 52 7.57 38.43 6.97
N ALA A 53 7.90 39.56 6.33
CA ALA A 53 8.11 39.62 4.89
C ALA A 53 9.27 38.69 4.42
N ILE A 54 10.38 38.73 5.13
CA ILE A 54 11.54 37.83 4.83
C ILE A 54 11.13 36.36 4.98
N PHE A 55 10.41 36.01 6.05
CA PHE A 55 9.92 34.64 6.28
C PHE A 55 9.03 34.18 5.14
N ILE A 56 8.07 34.99 4.68
CA ILE A 56 7.17 34.65 3.58
C ILE A 56 7.96 34.45 2.28
N ILE A 57 8.90 35.36 1.97
CA ILE A 57 9.73 35.24 0.77
C ILE A 57 10.54 33.92 0.78
N ILE A 58 11.18 33.60 1.91
CA ILE A 58 11.95 32.34 2.03
C ILE A 58 11.03 31.13 1.88
N PHE A 59 9.84 31.18 2.49
CA PHE A 59 8.84 30.13 2.40
C PHE A 59 8.39 29.92 0.94
N ASP A 60 8.08 30.99 0.22
CA ASP A 60 7.65 30.93 -1.18
C ASP A 60 8.76 30.41 -2.10
N ILE A 61 10.02 30.86 -1.89
CA ILE A 61 11.17 30.35 -2.63
C ILE A 61 11.36 28.85 -2.36
N TYR A 62 11.26 28.41 -1.11
CA TYR A 62 11.34 26.97 -0.77
C TYR A 62 10.29 26.15 -1.51
N TRP A 63 9.03 26.60 -1.48
CA TRP A 63 7.94 25.91 -2.16
C TRP A 63 8.09 25.93 -3.68
N LEU A 64 8.52 27.04 -4.26
CA LEU A 64 8.80 27.15 -5.69
C LEU A 64 9.87 26.13 -6.12
N LEU A 65 10.97 26.05 -5.40
CA LEU A 65 12.05 25.08 -5.67
C LEU A 65 11.54 23.65 -5.50
N ARG A 66 10.77 23.36 -4.45
CA ARG A 66 10.21 22.04 -4.20
C ARG A 66 9.23 21.59 -5.28
N ILE A 67 8.33 22.47 -5.70
CA ILE A 67 7.37 22.18 -6.80
C ILE A 67 8.12 21.97 -8.10
N SER A 68 9.09 22.80 -8.42
CA SER A 68 9.93 22.64 -9.61
C SER A 68 10.66 21.29 -9.60
N TYR A 69 11.30 20.93 -8.50
CA TYR A 69 11.96 19.65 -8.30
C TYR A 69 10.99 18.47 -8.53
N LEU A 70 9.82 18.48 -7.89
CA LEU A 70 8.79 17.45 -8.06
C LEU A 70 8.32 17.36 -9.51
N SER A 71 8.13 18.50 -10.19
CA SER A 71 7.72 18.56 -11.59
C SER A 71 8.74 17.90 -12.52
N PHE A 72 10.03 18.16 -12.32
CA PHE A 72 11.10 17.49 -13.07
C PHE A 72 11.08 15.98 -12.87
N HIS A 73 10.95 15.52 -11.63
CA HIS A 73 10.86 14.10 -11.32
C HIS A 73 9.61 13.46 -11.92
N GLN A 74 8.48 14.14 -11.89
CA GLN A 74 7.23 13.65 -12.49
C GLN A 74 7.37 13.48 -14.00
N ILE A 75 7.98 14.45 -14.69
CA ILE A 75 8.24 14.37 -16.14
C ILE A 75 9.20 13.20 -16.43
N ALA A 76 10.28 13.06 -15.66
CA ALA A 76 11.23 11.98 -15.82
C ALA A 76 10.57 10.60 -15.61
N SER A 77 9.78 10.45 -14.54
CA SER A 77 9.03 9.23 -14.23
C SER A 77 8.03 8.88 -15.31
N PHE A 78 7.31 9.88 -15.83
CA PHE A 78 6.37 9.68 -16.94
C PHE A 78 7.07 9.22 -18.23
N ARG A 79 8.22 9.82 -18.55
CA ARG A 79 9.04 9.39 -19.70
C ARG A 79 9.54 7.95 -19.51
N GLN A 80 9.99 7.61 -18.30
CA GLN A 80 10.45 6.26 -17.99
C GLN A 80 9.29 5.25 -18.07
N MET A 81 8.12 5.60 -17.54
CA MET A 81 6.92 4.77 -17.65
C MET A 81 6.59 4.50 -19.14
N LYS A 82 6.59 5.53 -19.98
CA LYS A 82 6.34 5.36 -21.43
C LYS A 82 7.37 4.44 -22.12
N LYS A 83 8.63 4.46 -21.69
CA LYS A 83 9.65 3.53 -22.18
C LYS A 83 9.35 2.10 -21.72
N ASN A 84 9.02 1.94 -20.43
CA ASN A 84 8.72 0.63 -19.83
C ASN A 84 7.51 -0.05 -20.47
N LEU A 85 6.48 0.73 -20.87
CA LEU A 85 5.30 0.20 -21.57
C LEU A 85 5.60 -0.40 -22.95
N LYS A 86 6.74 -0.08 -23.57
CA LYS A 86 7.17 -0.61 -24.87
C LYS A 86 8.02 -1.87 -24.77
N ILE A 87 8.38 -2.28 -23.56
CA ILE A 87 9.24 -3.42 -23.30
C ILE A 87 8.37 -4.66 -23.06
N TYR A 88 8.67 -5.76 -23.73
CA TYR A 88 8.06 -7.06 -23.44
C TYR A 88 8.75 -7.70 -22.23
N TRP A 89 8.24 -7.32 -21.04
CA TRP A 89 8.90 -7.65 -19.78
C TRP A 89 8.96 -9.15 -19.50
N LEU A 90 7.94 -9.92 -19.88
CA LEU A 90 7.96 -11.36 -19.69
C LEU A 90 9.05 -12.03 -20.53
N GLU A 91 9.23 -11.58 -21.78
CA GLU A 91 10.33 -12.06 -22.64
C GLU A 91 11.69 -11.68 -22.07
N LYS A 92 11.81 -10.44 -21.57
CA LYS A 92 13.05 -9.99 -20.92
C LYS A 92 13.36 -10.76 -19.64
N LEU A 93 12.35 -11.06 -18.86
CA LEU A 93 12.44 -11.87 -17.64
C LEU A 93 12.87 -13.30 -17.95
N SER A 94 12.32 -13.91 -19.00
CA SER A 94 12.66 -15.29 -19.41
C SER A 94 14.11 -15.47 -19.90
N LYS A 95 14.82 -14.39 -20.20
CA LYS A 95 16.23 -14.39 -20.62
C LYS A 95 17.22 -14.25 -19.46
N ILE A 96 16.76 -14.20 -18.21
CA ILE A 96 17.63 -14.18 -17.04
C ILE A 96 18.13 -15.62 -16.80
N GLU A 97 19.43 -15.84 -16.97
CA GLU A 97 20.03 -17.18 -16.88
C GLU A 97 20.33 -17.61 -15.42
N ASP A 98 20.72 -16.67 -14.56
CA ASP A 98 21.24 -16.97 -13.23
C ASP A 98 20.18 -17.07 -12.11
N LYS A 99 18.90 -16.80 -12.40
CA LYS A 99 17.84 -16.75 -11.38
C LYS A 99 16.54 -17.35 -11.89
N ASP A 100 15.99 -18.26 -11.11
CA ASP A 100 14.69 -18.87 -11.43
C ASP A 100 13.53 -17.92 -11.08
N TRP A 101 13.17 -17.07 -12.02
CA TRP A 101 12.03 -16.16 -11.89
C TRP A 101 10.70 -16.90 -11.72
N GLN A 102 10.62 -18.16 -12.17
CA GLN A 102 9.42 -19.00 -12.06
C GLN A 102 9.16 -19.43 -10.61
N GLU A 103 10.12 -19.29 -9.73
CA GLU A 103 9.92 -19.54 -8.29
C GLU A 103 9.28 -18.34 -7.55
N ILE A 104 9.21 -17.17 -8.19
CA ILE A 104 8.68 -15.96 -7.55
C ILE A 104 7.15 -15.94 -7.57
N TYR A 105 6.56 -15.76 -6.40
CA TYR A 105 5.13 -15.58 -6.21
C TYR A 105 4.76 -14.12 -6.00
N HIS A 106 3.62 -13.71 -6.54
CA HIS A 106 3.01 -12.40 -6.26
C HIS A 106 1.85 -12.58 -5.29
N LEU A 107 1.97 -11.96 -4.11
CA LEU A 107 0.88 -11.83 -3.14
C LEU A 107 0.23 -10.46 -3.33
N ILE A 108 -0.99 -10.45 -3.85
CA ILE A 108 -1.74 -9.24 -4.20
C ILE A 108 -2.86 -9.06 -3.19
N ILE A 109 -2.84 -7.94 -2.47
CA ILE A 109 -3.84 -7.59 -1.46
C ILE A 109 -4.76 -6.49 -2.00
N LEU A 110 -6.05 -6.77 -2.01
CA LEU A 110 -7.12 -5.88 -2.43
C LEU A 110 -8.04 -5.59 -1.23
N PRO A 111 -7.88 -4.48 -0.52
CA PRO A 111 -8.81 -4.11 0.55
C PRO A 111 -10.11 -3.57 -0.06
N LEU A 112 -11.23 -4.16 0.35
CA LEU A 112 -12.58 -3.77 -0.05
C LEU A 112 -13.33 -3.18 1.15
N ALA A 113 -13.93 -2.00 1.00
CA ALA A 113 -14.73 -1.36 2.03
C ALA A 113 -16.18 -1.10 1.57
N LYS A 114 -16.40 -0.24 0.60
CA LYS A 114 -17.75 0.19 0.16
C LYS A 114 -17.96 0.08 -1.35
N GLU A 115 -16.91 -0.27 -2.07
CA GLU A 115 -16.91 -0.25 -3.53
C GLU A 115 -17.82 -1.35 -4.08
N GLY A 116 -18.53 -1.02 -5.15
CA GLY A 116 -19.44 -1.91 -5.83
C GLY A 116 -18.77 -2.83 -6.85
N LYS A 117 -19.58 -3.71 -7.43
CA LYS A 117 -19.13 -4.70 -8.42
C LYS A 117 -18.50 -4.05 -9.65
N GLU A 118 -18.98 -2.87 -10.05
CA GLU A 118 -18.48 -2.09 -11.18
C GLU A 118 -17.03 -1.63 -11.03
N VAL A 119 -16.52 -1.58 -9.78
CA VAL A 119 -15.13 -1.25 -9.46
C VAL A 119 -14.32 -2.52 -9.26
N VAL A 120 -14.82 -3.46 -8.42
CA VAL A 120 -14.08 -4.65 -7.99
C VAL A 120 -13.83 -5.63 -9.14
N ARG A 121 -14.86 -5.91 -9.94
CA ARG A 121 -14.75 -6.91 -11.01
C ARG A 121 -13.73 -6.53 -12.08
N PRO A 122 -13.69 -5.28 -12.62
CA PRO A 122 -12.67 -4.87 -13.58
C PRO A 122 -11.23 -4.96 -13.02
N THR A 123 -11.04 -4.71 -11.72
CA THR A 123 -9.75 -4.87 -11.05
C THR A 123 -9.32 -6.33 -11.02
N CYS A 124 -10.20 -7.25 -10.58
CA CYS A 124 -9.92 -8.68 -10.63
C CYS A 124 -9.65 -9.17 -12.07
N GLN A 125 -10.39 -8.63 -13.04
CA GLN A 125 -10.18 -8.98 -14.45
C GLN A 125 -8.81 -8.50 -14.95
N SER A 126 -8.36 -7.28 -14.59
CA SER A 126 -7.04 -6.79 -15.00
C SER A 126 -5.88 -7.63 -14.43
N LEU A 127 -6.06 -8.20 -13.23
CA LEU A 127 -5.11 -9.16 -12.67
C LEU A 127 -5.11 -10.48 -13.46
N ALA A 128 -6.30 -10.97 -13.84
CA ALA A 128 -6.42 -12.17 -14.65
C ALA A 128 -5.87 -11.99 -16.08
N ASP A 129 -5.89 -10.77 -16.62
CA ASP A 129 -5.37 -10.43 -17.94
C ASP A 129 -3.86 -10.11 -17.94
N SER A 130 -3.19 -10.15 -16.77
CA SER A 130 -1.74 -9.93 -16.70
C SER A 130 -0.97 -11.00 -17.48
N ASP A 131 0.23 -10.69 -17.95
CA ASP A 131 1.09 -11.64 -18.69
C ASP A 131 1.86 -12.61 -17.79
N TYR A 132 1.96 -12.29 -16.48
CA TYR A 132 2.64 -13.16 -15.52
C TYR A 132 1.89 -14.48 -15.28
N PRO A 133 2.58 -15.61 -15.05
CA PRO A 133 1.94 -16.91 -14.81
C PRO A 133 0.95 -16.86 -13.64
N LYS A 134 -0.30 -17.25 -13.91
CA LYS A 134 -1.39 -17.19 -12.91
C LYS A 134 -1.17 -18.19 -11.76
N GLU A 135 -0.41 -19.27 -12.04
CA GLU A 135 0.01 -20.28 -11.07
C GLU A 135 1.00 -19.75 -10.02
N LYS A 136 1.45 -18.51 -10.20
CA LYS A 136 2.32 -17.78 -9.27
C LYS A 136 1.67 -16.55 -8.66
N MET A 137 0.37 -16.37 -8.89
CA MET A 137 -0.38 -15.24 -8.36
C MET A 137 -1.32 -15.68 -7.24
N ILE A 138 -1.17 -15.05 -6.07
CA ILE A 138 -2.02 -15.24 -4.89
C ILE A 138 -2.78 -13.93 -4.70
N VAL A 139 -4.09 -13.95 -4.89
CA VAL A 139 -4.94 -12.77 -4.72
C VAL A 139 -5.73 -12.88 -3.43
N VAL A 140 -5.68 -11.84 -2.61
CA VAL A 140 -6.45 -11.75 -1.35
C VAL A 140 -7.39 -10.56 -1.43
N LEU A 141 -8.67 -10.85 -1.50
CA LEU A 141 -9.74 -9.85 -1.39
C LEU A 141 -10.15 -9.75 0.08
N SER A 142 -9.79 -8.64 0.73
CA SER A 142 -10.02 -8.43 2.15
C SER A 142 -11.16 -7.46 2.38
N VAL A 143 -12.27 -7.98 2.90
CA VAL A 143 -13.49 -7.22 3.18
C VAL A 143 -13.52 -6.84 4.65
N GLU A 144 -13.89 -5.62 4.97
CA GLU A 144 -14.20 -5.25 6.35
C GLU A 144 -15.62 -5.72 6.72
N GLU A 145 -15.78 -6.32 7.90
CA GLU A 145 -17.11 -6.75 8.39
C GLU A 145 -18.16 -5.62 8.33
N ARG A 146 -17.70 -4.37 8.51
CA ARG A 146 -18.57 -3.18 8.42
C ARG A 146 -19.10 -2.87 7.01
N ALA A 147 -18.54 -3.49 5.96
CA ALA A 147 -19.12 -3.42 4.62
C ALA A 147 -20.49 -4.12 4.53
N GLY A 148 -20.88 -4.83 5.58
CA GLY A 148 -22.14 -5.53 5.69
C GLY A 148 -22.25 -6.74 4.76
N GLN A 149 -23.47 -7.28 4.66
CA GLN A 149 -23.72 -8.47 3.87
C GLN A 149 -23.45 -8.26 2.37
N VAL A 150 -23.76 -7.06 1.85
CA VAL A 150 -23.54 -6.73 0.43
C VAL A 150 -22.08 -6.85 0.03
N GLY A 151 -21.16 -6.29 0.82
CA GLY A 151 -19.73 -6.38 0.55
C GLY A 151 -19.20 -7.82 0.65
N GLN A 152 -19.72 -8.58 1.63
CA GLN A 152 -19.32 -9.99 1.81
C GLN A 152 -19.84 -10.87 0.65
N ASP A 153 -21.06 -10.64 0.18
CA ASP A 153 -21.62 -11.41 -0.93
C ASP A 153 -20.95 -11.07 -2.25
N LEU A 154 -20.61 -9.78 -2.47
CA LEU A 154 -19.77 -9.37 -3.60
C LEU A 154 -18.41 -10.08 -3.57
N ALA A 155 -17.74 -10.13 -2.42
CA ALA A 155 -16.45 -10.82 -2.32
C ALA A 155 -16.56 -12.32 -2.57
N LYS A 156 -17.63 -12.97 -2.11
CA LYS A 156 -17.90 -14.39 -2.42
C LYS A 156 -18.16 -14.59 -3.91
N GLU A 157 -18.90 -13.68 -4.55
CA GLU A 157 -19.13 -13.69 -5.99
C GLU A 157 -17.80 -13.60 -6.76
N MET A 158 -16.93 -12.66 -6.40
CA MET A 158 -15.59 -12.54 -6.99
C MET A 158 -14.76 -13.81 -6.76
N GLY A 159 -14.84 -14.40 -5.57
CA GLY A 159 -14.19 -15.68 -5.26
C GLY A 159 -14.66 -16.83 -6.14
N LYS A 160 -15.94 -16.87 -6.50
CA LYS A 160 -16.49 -17.87 -7.44
C LYS A 160 -16.04 -17.62 -8.88
N GLU A 161 -16.06 -16.34 -9.33
CA GLU A 161 -15.74 -15.98 -10.72
C GLU A 161 -14.23 -16.09 -11.00
N PHE A 162 -13.38 -15.69 -10.05
CA PHE A 162 -11.93 -15.58 -10.25
C PHE A 162 -11.12 -16.65 -9.49
N GLY A 163 -11.74 -17.43 -8.63
CA GLY A 163 -11.05 -18.37 -7.74
C GLY A 163 -10.15 -19.38 -8.43
N GLN A 164 -10.54 -19.84 -9.62
CA GLN A 164 -9.78 -20.79 -10.41
C GLN A 164 -8.82 -20.15 -11.41
N LYS A 165 -8.83 -18.83 -11.54
CA LYS A 165 -7.96 -18.11 -12.49
C LYS A 165 -6.56 -17.84 -11.93
N PHE A 166 -6.34 -18.05 -10.64
CA PHE A 166 -5.08 -17.79 -9.94
C PHE A 166 -4.61 -19.03 -9.18
N PHE A 167 -3.35 -19.03 -8.78
CA PHE A 167 -2.83 -20.08 -7.90
C PHE A 167 -3.68 -20.22 -6.65
N ARG A 168 -4.02 -19.10 -6.02
CA ARG A 168 -4.99 -19.02 -4.93
C ARG A 168 -5.73 -17.69 -4.99
N PHE A 169 -7.02 -17.74 -4.73
CA PHE A 169 -7.85 -16.57 -4.48
C PHE A 169 -8.47 -16.73 -3.10
N LEU A 170 -8.10 -15.85 -2.18
CA LEU A 170 -8.55 -15.89 -0.79
C LEU A 170 -9.46 -14.71 -0.51
N VAL A 171 -10.67 -14.99 -0.02
CA VAL A 171 -11.54 -13.96 0.57
C VAL A 171 -11.36 -13.98 2.08
N THR A 172 -11.07 -12.82 2.67
CA THR A 172 -10.96 -12.65 4.12
C THR A 172 -11.97 -11.61 4.59
N ILE A 173 -12.52 -11.81 5.78
CA ILE A 173 -13.40 -10.84 6.44
C ILE A 173 -12.67 -10.35 7.69
N HIS A 174 -12.34 -9.07 7.71
CA HIS A 174 -11.70 -8.43 8.86
C HIS A 174 -12.78 -8.07 9.89
N PRO A 175 -12.74 -8.66 11.11
CA PRO A 175 -13.74 -8.40 12.14
C PRO A 175 -13.71 -6.93 12.59
N LYS A 176 -14.88 -6.41 12.94
CA LYS A 176 -14.98 -5.10 13.58
C LYS A 176 -14.63 -5.18 15.07
N ASN A 177 -14.19 -4.06 15.62
CA ASN A 177 -13.98 -3.87 17.08
C ASN A 177 -12.94 -4.81 17.71
N LEU A 178 -11.89 -5.17 16.97
CA LEU A 178 -10.79 -5.90 17.56
C LEU A 178 -10.09 -5.06 18.65
N PRO A 179 -9.78 -5.66 19.82
CA PRO A 179 -9.08 -4.95 20.90
C PRO A 179 -7.73 -4.39 20.40
N ASN A 180 -7.40 -3.18 20.85
CA ASN A 180 -6.13 -2.49 20.54
C ASN A 180 -5.88 -2.24 19.05
N GLU A 181 -6.88 -2.34 18.20
CA GLU A 181 -6.76 -2.08 16.77
C GLU A 181 -7.49 -0.79 16.40
N VAL A 182 -6.83 0.05 15.58
CA VAL A 182 -7.46 1.21 14.95
C VAL A 182 -8.12 0.76 13.67
N MET A 183 -9.44 0.95 13.60
CA MET A 183 -10.23 0.63 12.42
C MET A 183 -9.74 1.40 11.20
N GLY A 184 -9.49 0.71 10.09
CA GLY A 184 -9.08 1.35 8.84
C GLY A 184 -8.43 0.41 7.85
N ARG A 185 -8.05 0.98 6.70
CA ARG A 185 -7.41 0.24 5.61
C ARG A 185 -6.16 -0.52 6.05
N GLY A 186 -5.32 0.10 6.89
CA GLY A 186 -4.08 -0.52 7.36
C GLY A 186 -4.32 -1.80 8.15
N SER A 187 -5.30 -1.81 9.05
CA SER A 187 -5.67 -2.98 9.83
C SER A 187 -6.27 -4.09 8.95
N ASN A 188 -7.11 -3.72 7.98
CA ASN A 188 -7.66 -4.66 7.01
C ASN A 188 -6.55 -5.34 6.16
N ILE A 189 -5.56 -4.57 5.72
CA ILE A 189 -4.38 -5.10 5.02
C ILE A 189 -3.56 -6.04 5.92
N ALA A 190 -3.29 -5.64 7.16
CA ALA A 190 -2.56 -6.47 8.12
C ALA A 190 -3.29 -7.80 8.39
N TRP A 191 -4.61 -7.76 8.53
CA TRP A 191 -5.45 -8.95 8.64
C TRP A 191 -5.33 -9.87 7.42
N ALA A 192 -5.40 -9.29 6.21
CA ALA A 192 -5.27 -10.02 4.95
C ALA A 192 -3.91 -10.73 4.85
N ILE A 193 -2.83 -10.03 5.19
CA ILE A 193 -1.46 -10.58 5.16
C ILE A 193 -1.32 -11.73 6.17
N LYS A 194 -1.80 -11.56 7.40
CA LYS A 194 -1.80 -12.61 8.42
C LYS A 194 -2.57 -13.85 7.95
N ALA A 195 -3.75 -13.63 7.36
CA ALA A 195 -4.58 -14.71 6.82
C ALA A 195 -3.90 -15.42 5.63
N ALA A 196 -3.29 -14.69 4.71
CA ALA A 196 -2.54 -15.26 3.59
C ALA A 196 -1.33 -16.07 4.09
N LYS A 197 -0.57 -15.54 5.04
CA LYS A 197 0.57 -16.22 5.66
C LYS A 197 0.15 -17.57 6.23
N GLY A 198 -0.79 -17.61 7.16
CA GLY A 198 -1.17 -18.85 7.85
C GLY A 198 -1.96 -19.83 6.98
N LYS A 199 -2.83 -19.33 6.06
CA LYS A 199 -3.69 -20.22 5.26
C LYS A 199 -3.05 -20.70 3.96
N ILE A 200 -2.06 -19.98 3.43
CA ILE A 200 -1.47 -20.29 2.13
C ILE A 200 0.04 -20.51 2.25
N LEU A 201 0.80 -19.49 2.68
CA LEU A 201 2.26 -19.53 2.57
C LEU A 201 2.88 -20.61 3.46
N GLU A 202 2.49 -20.67 4.73
CA GLU A 202 3.00 -21.67 5.69
C GLU A 202 2.54 -23.09 5.32
N ARG A 203 1.28 -23.25 4.86
CA ARG A 203 0.74 -24.55 4.46
C ARG A 203 1.40 -25.12 3.20
N LEU A 204 1.83 -24.25 2.30
CA LEU A 204 2.46 -24.64 1.04
C LEU A 204 3.99 -24.54 1.10
N ALA A 205 4.54 -24.21 2.29
CA ALA A 205 5.97 -24.01 2.53
C ALA A 205 6.64 -23.08 1.51
N ILE A 206 5.95 -21.98 1.13
CA ILE A 206 6.49 -20.99 0.20
C ILE A 206 7.42 -20.05 1.00
N PRO A 207 8.73 -20.01 0.66
CA PRO A 207 9.67 -19.13 1.35
C PRO A 207 9.32 -17.66 1.16
N THR A 208 9.47 -16.85 2.21
CA THR A 208 9.14 -15.41 2.18
C THR A 208 10.00 -14.62 1.19
N GLU A 209 11.23 -15.09 0.95
CA GLU A 209 12.20 -14.50 0.03
C GLU A 209 11.77 -14.62 -1.43
N LYS A 210 10.85 -15.54 -1.73
CA LYS A 210 10.28 -15.77 -3.06
C LYS A 210 8.92 -15.10 -3.25
N ILE A 211 8.54 -14.17 -2.38
CA ILE A 211 7.24 -13.53 -2.42
C ILE A 211 7.39 -12.03 -2.60
N ILE A 212 6.81 -11.50 -3.68
CA ILE A 212 6.64 -10.06 -3.87
C ILE A 212 5.21 -9.69 -3.45
N VAL A 213 5.09 -8.75 -2.50
CA VAL A 213 3.79 -8.29 -2.01
C VAL A 213 3.40 -7.00 -2.71
N SER A 214 2.23 -6.99 -3.33
CA SER A 214 1.64 -5.80 -3.95
C SER A 214 0.35 -5.42 -3.23
N LEU A 215 0.28 -4.17 -2.74
CA LEU A 215 -0.90 -3.61 -2.10
C LEU A 215 -1.55 -2.63 -3.07
N PHE A 216 -2.71 -2.97 -3.59
CA PHE A 216 -3.46 -2.10 -4.50
C PHE A 216 -4.70 -1.52 -3.83
N ASP A 217 -5.09 -0.32 -4.26
CA ASP A 217 -6.45 0.13 -4.05
C ASP A 217 -7.39 -0.71 -4.92
N ILE A 218 -8.60 -0.94 -4.43
CA ILE A 218 -9.55 -1.83 -5.11
C ILE A 218 -9.96 -1.34 -6.52
N ASP A 219 -9.72 -0.09 -6.84
CA ASP A 219 -9.94 0.54 -8.14
C ASP A 219 -8.69 0.55 -9.04
N THR A 220 -7.56 0.06 -8.54
CA THR A 220 -6.30 0.03 -9.28
C THR A 220 -6.28 -1.12 -10.28
N ARG A 221 -6.06 -0.79 -11.54
CA ARG A 221 -5.93 -1.77 -12.63
C ARG A 221 -4.48 -1.79 -13.11
N PRO A 222 -3.67 -2.78 -12.71
CA PRO A 222 -2.30 -2.87 -13.18
C PRO A 222 -2.26 -3.14 -14.69
N TYR A 223 -1.22 -2.62 -15.34
CA TYR A 223 -0.92 -2.95 -16.73
C TYR A 223 -0.60 -4.44 -16.87
N PRO A 224 -0.91 -5.08 -18.01
CA PRO A 224 -0.67 -6.52 -18.20
C PRO A 224 0.75 -6.96 -17.85
N GLN A 225 1.76 -6.16 -18.16
CA GLN A 225 3.16 -6.48 -17.91
C GLN A 225 3.72 -6.00 -16.55
N TYR A 226 2.84 -5.54 -15.64
CA TYR A 226 3.26 -4.98 -14.35
C TYR A 226 4.06 -5.99 -13.52
N PHE A 227 3.55 -7.22 -13.37
CA PHE A 227 4.17 -8.22 -12.52
C PHE A 227 5.48 -8.75 -13.11
N SER A 228 5.55 -8.93 -14.42
CA SER A 228 6.78 -9.32 -15.11
C SER A 228 7.87 -8.25 -14.99
N CYS A 229 7.50 -6.96 -15.11
CA CYS A 229 8.39 -5.84 -14.89
C CYS A 229 8.89 -5.81 -13.44
N LEU A 230 8.00 -5.97 -12.47
CA LEU A 230 8.34 -5.95 -11.04
C LEU A 230 9.28 -7.09 -10.67
N THR A 231 9.01 -8.31 -11.14
CA THR A 231 9.87 -9.47 -10.92
C THR A 231 11.25 -9.29 -11.56
N PHE A 232 11.30 -8.73 -12.78
CA PHE A 232 12.59 -8.44 -13.43
C PHE A 232 13.45 -7.52 -12.57
N HIS A 233 12.89 -6.41 -12.09
CA HIS A 233 13.63 -5.49 -11.23
C HIS A 233 14.00 -6.09 -9.88
N PHE A 234 13.12 -6.87 -9.27
CA PHE A 234 13.40 -7.57 -8.02
C PHE A 234 14.60 -8.52 -8.13
N LEU A 235 14.74 -9.21 -9.26
CA LEU A 235 15.83 -10.15 -9.48
C LEU A 235 17.14 -9.51 -9.95
N THR A 236 17.09 -8.31 -10.53
CA THR A 236 18.27 -7.66 -11.14
C THR A 236 18.86 -6.50 -10.32
N GLN A 237 18.23 -6.13 -9.22
CA GLN A 237 18.76 -5.18 -8.24
C GLN A 237 19.37 -5.94 -7.06
#